data_f8779c47265910f3fb67547ac47ecb9b
#
_entry.id   f8779c47265910f3fb67547ac47ecb9b
#
_cell.length_a   1.000
_cell.length_b   1.000
_cell.length_c   1.000
_cell.angle_alpha   90.00
_cell.angle_beta   90.00
_cell.angle_gamma   90.00
#
_symmetry.space_group_name_H-M   'P 1'
#
loop_
_entity.id
_entity.type
_entity.pdbx_description
1 polymer ?
#
loop_
_entity_poly.entity_id
_entity_poly.type
_entity_poly.pdbx_seq_one_letter_code
_entity_poly.pdbx_strand_id
1 'polypeptide(L)'
;MDNIFSDSKITNLFGIRYRDNSLLVNSKETNSNFRPSFFDIQNFLNLNISPKLNIGSILNYSKNSYNFKPLNRQTNFGTLEEPIALVIFYQGEEKDNYASYFNSIFIDYELKPSTTLNLTSSFYNANEKEYYDILAQYNLAEVNTNIGSEELGEIEFSQGVGSQLNHARNDLNAQIFNIESKIKFIRNKNEFNFSLKYSDEKINDRIVEWEVIDSAGYFIDPPFILNLSEQPYEANEGPIVPFQNIRSTTKTKINRIQLYSQWENETYTKKSKIFYNIGLRYHAWKINNTDFKSVFSPRFQISIIPNQNPDMIYRFKYGIYHQPPFYKELRGYDGLLNLNVEAQKSIHYVVSNEYNFDMWNRPFKLTSEIYYKDLENVNPYTLENVRIRYSANNNANAYAYGLDFRVNGEFVKDTESWFSFGYLKTEENINNRGYIPRPTDQRLKFGVLFQDYIPKIPNLKMFINLIYNTGLPGGSPSYADAYEYLNRLPDYKRADIGISYELSKSSKFINNLNLLKNFDKISIGLEIFNMFNMQNSITNTWVRDVYSKRQYSIPNYLTPRIFNLNLDFDF
;
A
#
# COMPACT_ATOMS: atom_id res chain seq x y z
N MET A 1 -10.73 15.87 -20.83
CA MET A 1 -10.76 16.63 -22.10
C MET A 1 -9.34 16.89 -22.51
N ASP A 2 -8.85 16.10 -23.44
CA ASP A 2 -7.51 16.26 -23.98
C ASP A 2 -7.60 17.19 -25.18
N ASN A 3 -7.28 18.46 -24.99
CA ASN A 3 -7.12 19.38 -26.10
C ASN A 3 -5.70 19.23 -26.66
N ILE A 4 -5.49 18.25 -27.54
CA ILE A 4 -4.26 18.14 -28.32
C ILE A 4 -4.43 19.05 -29.54
N PHE A 5 -3.95 20.28 -29.44
CA PHE A 5 -3.74 21.13 -30.60
C PHE A 5 -2.38 20.75 -31.21
N SER A 6 -2.36 20.15 -32.38
CA SER A 6 -1.15 19.56 -33.01
C SER A 6 -0.02 20.54 -33.34
N ASP A 7 -0.23 21.85 -33.23
CA ASP A 7 0.77 22.93 -33.37
C ASP A 7 0.79 23.91 -32.18
N SER A 8 0.15 23.56 -31.07
CA SER A 8 0.01 24.49 -29.96
C SER A 8 1.25 24.49 -29.06
N LYS A 9 1.70 25.67 -28.72
CA LYS A 9 2.72 25.89 -27.69
C LYS A 9 2.21 25.51 -26.28
N ILE A 10 0.97 25.12 -26.16
CA ILE A 10 0.27 24.88 -24.88
C ILE A 10 -0.38 23.51 -24.92
N THR A 11 -0.06 22.68 -23.94
CA THR A 11 -0.74 21.41 -23.67
C THR A 11 -1.39 21.50 -22.29
N ASN A 12 -2.68 21.21 -22.20
CA ASN A 12 -3.39 21.16 -20.92
C ASN A 12 -4.16 19.85 -20.79
N LEU A 13 -3.91 19.15 -19.69
CA LEU A 13 -4.65 17.96 -19.29
C LEU A 13 -5.39 18.27 -17.98
N PHE A 14 -6.71 18.20 -18.00
CA PHE A 14 -7.55 18.48 -16.86
C PHE A 14 -8.45 17.29 -16.55
N GLY A 15 -8.50 16.87 -15.31
CA GLY A 15 -9.32 15.75 -14.85
C GLY A 15 -10.04 16.07 -13.55
N ILE A 16 -11.29 15.63 -13.47
CA ILE A 16 -12.08 15.60 -12.24
C ILE A 16 -12.58 14.18 -12.05
N ARG A 17 -12.43 13.64 -10.84
CA ARG A 17 -12.98 12.34 -10.48
C ARG A 17 -13.77 12.45 -9.18
N TYR A 18 -14.92 11.84 -9.20
CA TYR A 18 -15.72 11.61 -8.00
C TYR A 18 -16.13 10.15 -7.96
N ARG A 19 -16.02 9.53 -6.80
CA ARG A 19 -16.49 8.19 -6.56
C ARG A 19 -17.11 8.08 -5.18
N ASP A 20 -18.28 7.48 -5.13
CA ASP A 20 -18.95 7.11 -3.90
C ASP A 20 -19.31 5.63 -3.97
N ASN A 21 -18.70 4.84 -3.11
CA ASN A 21 -18.94 3.39 -3.05
C ASN A 21 -20.11 3.02 -2.11
N SER A 22 -20.82 3.99 -1.54
CA SER A 22 -21.92 3.72 -0.58
C SER A 22 -23.05 2.89 -1.16
N LEU A 23 -23.34 3.05 -2.45
CA LEU A 23 -24.38 2.28 -3.15
C LEU A 23 -24.01 0.80 -3.31
N LEU A 24 -22.72 0.49 -3.45
CA LEU A 24 -22.22 -0.87 -3.68
C LEU A 24 -21.97 -1.62 -2.37
N VAL A 25 -21.54 -0.90 -1.33
CA VAL A 25 -21.20 -1.47 -0.02
C VAL A 25 -22.45 -1.77 0.82
N ASN A 26 -23.58 -1.11 0.55
CA ASN A 26 -24.86 -1.39 1.20
C ASN A 26 -25.56 -2.66 0.70
N SER A 27 -24.93 -3.44 -0.19
CA SER A 27 -25.47 -4.74 -0.58
C SER A 27 -25.49 -5.68 0.63
N LYS A 28 -26.52 -6.51 0.74
CA LYS A 28 -26.74 -7.46 1.87
C LYS A 28 -25.59 -8.46 2.10
N GLU A 29 -24.58 -8.46 1.21
CA GLU A 29 -23.45 -9.40 1.27
C GLU A 29 -22.27 -8.86 2.11
N THR A 30 -22.29 -7.59 2.55
CA THR A 30 -21.22 -7.01 3.36
C THR A 30 -21.62 -6.93 4.82
N ASN A 31 -20.84 -7.61 5.69
CA ASN A 31 -20.99 -7.51 7.14
C ASN A 31 -20.39 -6.21 7.72
N SER A 32 -20.28 -5.16 6.94
CA SER A 32 -19.77 -3.86 7.37
C SER A 32 -20.49 -2.72 6.65
N ASN A 33 -20.77 -1.65 7.37
CA ASN A 33 -21.28 -0.40 6.79
C ASN A 33 -20.11 0.57 6.57
N PHE A 34 -19.26 0.24 5.60
CA PHE A 34 -18.11 1.04 5.20
C PHE A 34 -18.45 1.86 3.97
N ARG A 35 -18.34 3.20 4.07
CA ARG A 35 -18.71 4.14 3.00
C ARG A 35 -17.52 5.02 2.60
N PRO A 36 -16.63 4.52 1.73
CA PRO A 36 -15.57 5.34 1.20
C PRO A 36 -16.09 6.22 0.07
N SER A 37 -15.72 7.48 0.10
CA SER A 37 -15.91 8.40 -1.01
C SER A 37 -14.63 9.16 -1.29
N PHE A 38 -14.38 9.49 -2.54
CA PHE A 38 -13.28 10.34 -2.89
C PHE A 38 -13.65 11.34 -3.98
N PHE A 39 -12.96 12.47 -3.93
CA PHE A 39 -13.03 13.52 -4.92
C PHE A 39 -11.62 14.01 -5.21
N ASP A 40 -11.26 14.13 -6.49
CA ASP A 40 -10.00 14.74 -6.89
C ASP A 40 -10.14 15.63 -8.13
N ILE A 41 -9.29 16.65 -8.17
CA ILE A 41 -9.09 17.52 -9.33
C ILE A 41 -7.61 17.48 -9.67
N GLN A 42 -7.28 17.25 -10.92
CA GLN A 42 -5.93 17.23 -11.45
C GLN A 42 -5.82 18.16 -12.64
N ASN A 43 -4.74 18.90 -12.70
CA ASN A 43 -4.40 19.71 -13.86
C ASN A 43 -2.91 19.60 -14.15
N PHE A 44 -2.58 19.34 -15.39
CA PHE A 44 -1.24 19.41 -15.94
C PHE A 44 -1.25 20.45 -17.06
N LEU A 45 -0.42 21.49 -16.91
CA LEU A 45 -0.23 22.52 -17.90
C LEU A 45 1.23 22.49 -18.35
N ASN A 46 1.46 22.50 -19.65
CA ASN A 46 2.77 22.55 -20.25
C ASN A 46 2.84 23.60 -21.35
N LEU A 47 3.81 24.48 -21.26
CA LEU A 47 4.03 25.62 -22.14
C LEU A 47 5.38 25.50 -22.83
N ASN A 48 5.40 25.21 -24.13
CA ASN A 48 6.59 25.23 -24.95
C ASN A 48 6.88 26.66 -25.39
N ILE A 49 7.63 27.42 -24.58
CA ILE A 49 7.96 28.83 -24.83
C ILE A 49 8.87 28.96 -26.07
N SER A 50 9.83 28.04 -26.18
CA SER A 50 10.74 27.93 -27.33
C SER A 50 11.19 26.47 -27.50
N PRO A 51 11.85 26.08 -28.60
CA PRO A 51 12.42 24.74 -28.75
C PRO A 51 13.39 24.33 -27.65
N LYS A 52 13.91 25.30 -26.87
CA LYS A 52 14.86 25.06 -25.78
C LYS A 52 14.27 25.27 -24.38
N LEU A 53 13.08 25.86 -24.27
CA LEU A 53 12.50 26.25 -22.99
C LEU A 53 11.06 25.74 -22.88
N ASN A 54 10.86 24.85 -21.94
CA ASN A 54 9.57 24.32 -21.55
C ASN A 54 9.28 24.67 -20.08
N ILE A 55 8.08 25.15 -19.80
CA ILE A 55 7.61 25.46 -18.44
C ILE A 55 6.29 24.71 -18.22
N GLY A 56 6.22 23.97 -17.13
CA GLY A 56 5.00 23.27 -16.80
C GLY A 56 4.61 23.38 -15.35
N SER A 57 3.35 23.05 -15.08
CA SER A 57 2.82 22.94 -13.73
C SER A 57 1.94 21.73 -13.58
N ILE A 58 1.97 21.17 -12.38
CA ILE A 58 1.08 20.10 -11.94
C ILE A 58 0.31 20.61 -10.72
N LEU A 59 -0.99 20.49 -10.73
CA LEU A 59 -1.86 20.79 -9.61
C LEU A 59 -2.72 19.55 -9.32
N ASN A 60 -2.77 19.16 -8.06
CA ASN A 60 -3.65 18.09 -7.60
C ASN A 60 -4.30 18.52 -6.28
N TYR A 61 -5.61 18.35 -6.19
CA TYR A 61 -6.36 18.38 -4.94
C TYR A 61 -7.11 17.07 -4.80
N SER A 62 -6.97 16.41 -3.66
CA SER A 62 -7.74 15.21 -3.37
C SER A 62 -8.36 15.26 -1.99
N LYS A 63 -9.55 14.68 -1.86
CA LYS A 63 -10.25 14.49 -0.59
C LYS A 63 -10.83 13.08 -0.56
N ASN A 64 -10.40 12.32 0.45
CA ASN A 64 -10.94 11.00 0.75
C ASN A 64 -11.67 11.07 2.08
N SER A 65 -12.86 10.50 2.13
CA SER A 65 -13.67 10.40 3.34
C SER A 65 -14.10 8.97 3.54
N TYR A 66 -13.94 8.49 4.77
CA TYR A 66 -14.35 7.15 5.18
C TYR A 66 -15.31 7.30 6.35
N ASN A 67 -16.43 6.62 6.25
CA ASN A 67 -17.36 6.45 7.34
C ASN A 67 -17.57 4.96 7.54
N PHE A 68 -17.25 4.47 8.72
CA PHE A 68 -17.35 3.06 9.07
C PHE A 68 -18.24 2.91 10.31
N LYS A 69 -19.25 2.06 10.18
CA LYS A 69 -20.09 1.62 11.29
C LYS A 69 -19.97 0.10 11.39
N PRO A 70 -19.28 -0.42 12.41
CA PRO A 70 -19.19 -1.86 12.58
C PRO A 70 -20.57 -2.46 12.79
N LEU A 71 -20.82 -3.61 12.19
CA LEU A 71 -22.06 -4.36 12.35
C LEU A 71 -21.84 -5.49 13.35
N ASN A 72 -22.91 -5.82 14.08
CA ASN A 72 -22.91 -6.97 14.97
C ASN A 72 -22.58 -8.23 14.20
N ARG A 73 -21.77 -9.09 14.80
CA ARG A 73 -21.33 -10.33 14.15
C ARG A 73 -21.20 -11.46 15.15
N GLN A 74 -21.37 -12.67 14.63
CA GLN A 74 -21.02 -13.91 15.29
C GLN A 74 -19.92 -14.59 14.49
N THR A 75 -18.91 -15.10 15.17
CA THR A 75 -17.81 -15.87 14.57
C THR A 75 -17.63 -17.14 15.39
N ASN A 76 -17.80 -18.29 14.76
CA ASN A 76 -17.59 -19.58 15.40
C ASN A 76 -16.14 -20.02 15.17
N PHE A 77 -15.48 -20.51 16.20
CA PHE A 77 -14.09 -20.96 16.19
C PHE A 77 -13.86 -22.04 17.25
N GLY A 78 -12.66 -22.60 17.34
CA GLY A 78 -12.36 -23.70 18.26
C GLY A 78 -12.23 -25.04 17.54
N THR A 79 -12.36 -26.13 18.27
CA THR A 79 -12.33 -27.48 17.74
C THR A 79 -13.75 -28.04 17.55
N LEU A 80 -13.88 -29.20 16.90
CA LEU A 80 -15.18 -29.87 16.80
C LEU A 80 -15.69 -30.40 18.17
N GLU A 81 -14.77 -30.57 19.13
CA GLU A 81 -15.11 -31.02 20.48
C GLU A 81 -15.48 -29.84 21.40
N GLU A 82 -14.87 -28.68 21.17
CA GLU A 82 -15.12 -27.45 21.93
C GLU A 82 -15.29 -26.25 20.94
N PRO A 83 -16.43 -26.18 20.26
CA PRO A 83 -16.71 -25.03 19.42
C PRO A 83 -17.18 -23.84 20.26
N ILE A 84 -16.58 -22.69 20.01
CA ILE A 84 -16.90 -21.45 20.71
C ILE A 84 -17.42 -20.43 19.69
N ALA A 85 -18.46 -19.70 20.06
CA ALA A 85 -18.92 -18.53 19.32
C ALA A 85 -18.48 -17.25 20.02
N LEU A 86 -17.92 -16.33 19.28
CA LEU A 86 -17.76 -14.93 19.67
C LEU A 86 -18.88 -14.12 19.05
N VAL A 87 -19.73 -13.54 19.89
CA VAL A 87 -20.77 -12.61 19.48
C VAL A 87 -20.35 -11.22 19.90
N ILE A 88 -20.33 -10.29 18.95
CA ILE A 88 -19.93 -8.90 19.20
C ILE A 88 -21.09 -7.99 18.79
N PHE A 89 -21.52 -7.16 19.74
CA PHE A 89 -22.46 -6.07 19.54
C PHE A 89 -21.69 -4.76 19.49
N TYR A 90 -21.74 -4.08 18.34
CA TYR A 90 -21.04 -2.82 18.14
C TYR A 90 -21.98 -1.63 18.26
N GLN A 91 -21.46 -0.56 18.85
CA GLN A 91 -22.07 0.77 18.84
C GLN A 91 -21.02 1.83 18.49
N GLY A 92 -21.44 2.89 17.80
CA GLY A 92 -20.54 3.97 17.43
C GLY A 92 -20.15 3.98 15.95
N GLU A 93 -19.21 4.83 15.62
CA GLU A 93 -18.75 5.04 14.24
C GLU A 93 -17.31 5.57 14.18
N GLU A 94 -16.67 5.35 13.04
CA GLU A 94 -15.39 5.93 12.66
C GLU A 94 -15.59 6.86 11.46
N LYS A 95 -15.03 8.07 11.55
CA LYS A 95 -15.06 9.08 10.49
C LYS A 95 -13.66 9.58 10.21
N ASP A 96 -13.13 9.19 9.08
CA ASP A 96 -11.80 9.61 8.65
C ASP A 96 -11.90 10.54 7.44
N ASN A 97 -11.10 11.59 7.48
CA ASN A 97 -11.00 12.56 6.39
C ASN A 97 -9.54 12.82 6.06
N TYR A 98 -9.18 12.60 4.82
CA TYR A 98 -7.84 12.84 4.29
C TYR A 98 -7.96 13.81 3.12
N ALA A 99 -7.41 15.02 3.28
CA ALA A 99 -7.38 16.02 2.23
C ALA A 99 -5.93 16.36 1.90
N SER A 100 -5.59 16.41 0.63
CA SER A 100 -4.26 16.82 0.20
C SER A 100 -4.33 17.82 -0.95
N TYR A 101 -3.36 18.73 -0.95
CA TYR A 101 -3.09 19.69 -2.00
C TYR A 101 -1.65 19.55 -2.43
N PHE A 102 -1.43 19.42 -3.72
CA PHE A 102 -0.10 19.38 -4.33
C PHE A 102 -0.04 20.36 -5.48
N ASN A 103 1.03 21.15 -5.49
CA ASN A 103 1.38 22.00 -6.63
C ASN A 103 2.86 21.82 -6.94
N SER A 104 3.20 21.72 -8.22
CA SER A 104 4.57 21.72 -8.70
C SER A 104 4.69 22.58 -9.93
N ILE A 105 5.78 23.34 -10.02
CA ILE A 105 6.19 24.09 -11.20
C ILE A 105 7.55 23.55 -11.60
N PHE A 106 7.72 23.26 -12.88
CA PHE A 106 9.00 22.85 -13.42
C PHE A 106 9.38 23.64 -14.66
N ILE A 107 10.68 23.79 -14.86
CA ILE A 107 11.30 24.48 -15.99
C ILE A 107 12.35 23.53 -16.58
N ASP A 108 12.18 23.16 -17.84
CA ASP A 108 13.16 22.39 -18.61
C ASP A 108 13.84 23.33 -19.60
N TYR A 109 15.14 23.45 -19.49
CA TYR A 109 15.94 24.33 -20.34
C TYR A 109 17.09 23.59 -20.99
N GLU A 110 17.14 23.60 -22.32
CA GLU A 110 18.22 23.08 -23.11
C GLU A 110 19.33 24.16 -23.25
N LEU A 111 20.33 24.08 -22.37
CA LEU A 111 21.49 24.96 -22.41
C LEU A 111 22.30 24.79 -23.70
N LYS A 112 22.48 23.52 -24.12
CA LYS A 112 23.15 23.08 -25.36
C LYS A 112 22.49 21.75 -25.77
N PRO A 113 22.61 21.28 -27.02
CA PRO A 113 22.06 19.97 -27.43
C PRO A 113 22.53 18.78 -26.57
N SER A 114 23.66 18.94 -25.86
CA SER A 114 24.23 17.94 -24.96
C SER A 114 23.96 18.22 -23.48
N THR A 115 23.26 19.30 -23.13
CA THR A 115 23.14 19.73 -21.73
C THR A 115 21.74 20.27 -21.44
N THR A 116 21.00 19.60 -20.57
CA THR A 116 19.70 20.06 -20.12
C THR A 116 19.71 20.38 -18.65
N LEU A 117 19.01 21.43 -18.27
CA LEU A 117 18.74 21.85 -16.90
C LEU A 117 17.25 21.70 -16.62
N ASN A 118 16.91 20.98 -15.55
CA ASN A 118 15.57 20.93 -15.02
C ASN A 118 15.54 21.58 -13.63
N LEU A 119 14.64 22.53 -13.43
CA LEU A 119 14.37 23.17 -12.14
C LEU A 119 12.94 22.83 -11.75
N THR A 120 12.76 22.28 -10.57
CA THR A 120 11.44 21.92 -10.05
C THR A 120 11.24 22.51 -8.67
N SER A 121 10.11 23.17 -8.45
CA SER A 121 9.65 23.58 -7.12
C SER A 121 8.30 22.93 -6.85
N SER A 122 8.10 22.39 -5.66
CA SER A 122 6.82 21.78 -5.29
C SER A 122 6.42 22.10 -3.87
N PHE A 123 5.11 22.19 -3.65
CA PHE A 123 4.49 22.34 -2.36
C PHE A 123 3.41 21.26 -2.19
N TYR A 124 3.45 20.59 -1.05
CA TYR A 124 2.46 19.59 -0.64
C TYR A 124 1.92 19.94 0.74
N ASN A 125 0.60 19.86 0.90
CA ASN A 125 -0.07 19.99 2.18
C ASN A 125 -1.07 18.85 2.34
N ALA A 126 -0.97 18.11 3.45
CA ALA A 126 -1.90 17.06 3.85
C ALA A 126 -2.55 17.41 5.18
N ASN A 127 -3.87 17.19 5.24
CA ASN A 127 -4.66 17.24 6.46
C ASN A 127 -5.34 15.89 6.63
N GLU A 128 -5.04 15.22 7.75
CA GLU A 128 -5.62 13.93 8.11
C GLU A 128 -6.38 14.09 9.42
N LYS A 129 -7.58 13.51 9.49
CA LYS A 129 -8.42 13.44 10.69
C LYS A 129 -8.95 12.04 10.82
N GLU A 130 -8.68 11.41 11.94
CA GLU A 130 -9.15 10.07 12.28
C GLU A 130 -9.91 10.15 13.62
N TYR A 131 -11.24 10.07 13.54
CA TYR A 131 -12.11 10.25 14.69
C TYR A 131 -13.02 9.04 14.83
N TYR A 132 -12.89 8.34 15.94
CA TYR A 132 -13.78 7.22 16.24
C TYR A 132 -14.15 7.14 17.72
N ASP A 133 -15.35 6.64 17.95
CA ASP A 133 -15.86 6.13 19.22
C ASP A 133 -16.55 4.80 18.91
N ILE A 134 -15.93 3.70 19.28
CA ILE A 134 -16.44 2.37 18.99
C ILE A 134 -16.49 1.57 20.29
N LEU A 135 -17.70 1.24 20.72
CA LEU A 135 -17.96 0.31 21.81
C LEU A 135 -18.23 -1.07 21.19
N ALA A 136 -17.47 -2.05 21.61
CA ALA A 136 -17.71 -3.46 21.32
C ALA A 136 -18.10 -4.18 22.63
N GLN A 137 -19.30 -4.70 22.71
CA GLN A 137 -19.72 -5.63 23.75
C GLN A 137 -19.64 -7.05 23.20
N TYR A 138 -18.94 -7.94 23.86
CA TYR A 138 -18.70 -9.28 23.36
C TYR A 138 -19.09 -10.35 24.37
N ASN A 139 -19.63 -11.46 23.84
CA ASN A 139 -19.92 -12.65 24.57
C ASN A 139 -19.16 -13.82 23.93
N LEU A 140 -18.48 -14.60 24.76
CA LEU A 140 -17.99 -15.91 24.39
C LEU A 140 -19.07 -16.92 24.81
N ALA A 141 -19.43 -17.79 23.90
CA ALA A 141 -20.54 -18.72 24.11
C ALA A 141 -20.19 -20.11 23.57
N GLU A 142 -20.73 -21.14 24.20
CA GLU A 142 -20.75 -22.50 23.66
C GLU A 142 -21.76 -22.60 22.52
N VAL A 143 -21.44 -23.41 21.54
CA VAL A 143 -22.24 -23.60 20.33
C VAL A 143 -22.84 -25.01 20.32
N ASN A 144 -24.10 -25.12 19.94
CA ASN A 144 -24.74 -26.41 19.76
C ASN A 144 -24.06 -27.23 18.67
N THR A 145 -23.53 -28.39 19.05
CA THR A 145 -22.82 -29.32 18.16
C THR A 145 -23.68 -30.50 17.71
N ASN A 146 -24.94 -30.54 18.06
CA ASN A 146 -25.82 -31.70 17.83
C ASN A 146 -26.11 -31.83 16.33
N ILE A 147 -25.43 -32.76 15.66
CA ILE A 147 -25.61 -33.03 14.23
C ILE A 147 -27.02 -33.56 14.00
N GLY A 148 -27.85 -32.80 13.28
CA GLY A 148 -29.25 -33.12 13.01
C GLY A 148 -30.26 -32.30 13.82
N SER A 149 -29.82 -31.44 14.74
CA SER A 149 -30.66 -30.41 15.33
C SER A 149 -30.84 -29.23 14.38
N GLU A 150 -32.03 -28.63 14.37
CA GLU A 150 -32.28 -27.34 13.68
C GLU A 150 -31.46 -26.19 14.30
N GLU A 151 -31.02 -26.38 15.53
CA GLU A 151 -30.22 -25.41 16.30
C GLU A 151 -28.70 -25.63 16.18
N LEU A 152 -28.24 -26.47 15.24
CA LEU A 152 -26.80 -26.69 15.00
C LEU A 152 -26.09 -25.37 14.67
N GLY A 153 -25.10 -25.02 15.47
CA GLY A 153 -24.35 -23.78 15.31
C GLY A 153 -24.94 -22.58 16.04
N GLU A 154 -26.07 -22.70 16.69
CA GLU A 154 -26.65 -21.68 17.57
C GLU A 154 -25.99 -21.67 18.95
N ILE A 155 -26.11 -20.56 19.66
CA ILE A 155 -25.49 -20.35 20.97
C ILE A 155 -26.36 -21.04 22.03
N GLU A 156 -25.75 -21.94 22.80
CA GLU A 156 -26.41 -22.60 23.93
C GLU A 156 -26.14 -21.91 25.26
N PHE A 157 -24.90 -21.52 25.52
CA PHE A 157 -24.51 -20.96 26.82
C PHE A 157 -23.44 -19.89 26.64
N SER A 158 -23.59 -18.75 27.32
CA SER A 158 -22.60 -17.67 27.34
C SER A 158 -21.60 -17.88 28.46
N GLN A 159 -20.31 -18.05 28.11
CA GLN A 159 -19.24 -18.30 29.06
C GLN A 159 -18.56 -17.02 29.58
N GLY A 160 -18.56 -15.96 28.81
CA GLY A 160 -17.88 -14.74 29.19
C GLY A 160 -18.48 -13.51 28.53
N VAL A 161 -18.53 -12.43 29.30
CA VAL A 161 -19.05 -11.13 28.84
C VAL A 161 -18.00 -10.07 29.10
N GLY A 162 -17.81 -9.17 28.17
CA GLY A 162 -16.91 -8.04 28.33
C GLY A 162 -17.25 -6.91 27.38
N SER A 163 -16.62 -5.77 27.57
CA SER A 163 -16.74 -4.65 26.65
C SER A 163 -15.41 -3.94 26.46
N GLN A 164 -15.27 -3.32 25.32
CA GLN A 164 -14.09 -2.56 24.93
C GLN A 164 -14.56 -1.27 24.26
N LEU A 165 -14.12 -0.14 24.78
CA LEU A 165 -14.41 1.18 24.21
C LEU A 165 -13.12 1.79 23.68
N ASN A 166 -13.07 2.00 22.38
CA ASN A 166 -11.98 2.64 21.67
C ASN A 166 -12.37 4.06 21.29
N HIS A 167 -11.49 5.01 21.61
CA HIS A 167 -11.66 6.43 21.29
C HIS A 167 -10.44 6.97 20.57
N ALA A 168 -10.66 7.76 19.52
CA ALA A 168 -9.60 8.54 18.91
C ALA A 168 -10.07 9.91 18.42
N ARG A 169 -9.17 10.89 18.54
CA ARG A 169 -9.26 12.23 17.96
C ARG A 169 -7.88 12.64 17.47
N ASN A 170 -7.53 12.16 16.29
CA ASN A 170 -6.21 12.37 15.71
C ASN A 170 -6.29 13.41 14.60
N ASP A 171 -5.41 14.38 14.64
CA ASP A 171 -5.28 15.45 13.66
C ASP A 171 -3.83 15.54 13.19
N LEU A 172 -3.60 15.43 11.89
CA LEU A 172 -2.31 15.66 11.28
C LEU A 172 -2.40 16.76 10.25
N ASN A 173 -1.48 17.72 10.31
CA ASN A 173 -1.19 18.65 9.22
C ASN A 173 0.28 18.56 8.86
N ALA A 174 0.56 18.18 7.61
CA ALA A 174 1.91 18.09 7.06
C ALA A 174 2.06 19.02 5.86
N GLN A 175 3.06 19.91 5.91
CA GLN A 175 3.43 20.83 4.84
C GLN A 175 4.85 20.51 4.41
N ILE A 176 5.05 20.28 3.11
CA ILE A 176 6.34 19.92 2.53
C ILE A 176 6.62 20.84 1.35
N PHE A 177 7.69 21.60 1.43
CA PHE A 177 8.20 22.39 0.34
C PHE A 177 9.49 21.74 -0.19
N ASN A 178 9.60 21.62 -1.52
CA ASN A 178 10.80 21.10 -2.18
C ASN A 178 11.25 22.06 -3.28
N ILE A 179 12.55 22.16 -3.45
CA ILE A 179 13.19 22.74 -4.63
C ILE A 179 14.31 21.80 -5.10
N GLU A 180 14.32 21.49 -6.38
CA GLU A 180 15.29 20.57 -7.00
C GLU A 180 15.83 21.16 -8.28
N SER A 181 17.15 21.05 -8.47
CA SER A 181 17.85 21.33 -9.72
C SER A 181 18.51 20.06 -10.23
N LYS A 182 18.26 19.71 -11.49
CA LYS A 182 18.89 18.56 -12.16
C LYS A 182 19.62 19.06 -13.41
N ILE A 183 20.83 18.59 -13.59
CA ILE A 183 21.64 18.83 -14.80
C ILE A 183 21.98 17.49 -15.40
N LYS A 184 21.61 17.32 -16.65
CA LYS A 184 22.01 16.20 -17.49
C LYS A 184 23.00 16.68 -18.52
N PHE A 185 24.14 15.99 -18.64
CA PHE A 185 25.19 16.30 -19.57
C PHE A 185 25.61 15.05 -20.34
N ILE A 186 25.59 15.12 -21.67
CA ILE A 186 25.95 14.01 -22.56
C ILE A 186 27.26 14.39 -23.30
N ARG A 187 28.23 13.49 -23.23
CA ARG A 187 29.48 13.61 -23.99
C ARG A 187 29.84 12.28 -24.62
N ASN A 188 29.72 12.18 -25.95
CA ASN A 188 29.88 10.94 -26.69
C ASN A 188 28.90 9.87 -26.15
N LYS A 189 29.45 8.76 -25.62
CA LYS A 189 28.67 7.65 -25.03
C LYS A 189 28.53 7.76 -23.52
N ASN A 190 28.96 8.86 -22.92
CA ASN A 190 28.86 9.10 -21.50
C ASN A 190 27.71 10.05 -21.22
N GLU A 191 26.87 9.67 -20.27
CA GLU A 191 25.84 10.53 -19.72
C GLU A 191 26.13 10.77 -18.23
N PHE A 192 26.07 12.02 -17.81
CA PHE A 192 26.24 12.43 -16.43
C PHE A 192 24.98 13.14 -15.96
N ASN A 193 24.45 12.72 -14.83
CA ASN A 193 23.29 13.30 -14.19
C ASN A 193 23.68 13.79 -12.79
N PHE A 194 23.39 15.05 -12.49
CA PHE A 194 23.60 15.65 -11.17
C PHE A 194 22.28 16.23 -10.68
N SER A 195 21.99 16.09 -9.39
CA SER A 195 20.83 16.71 -8.77
C SER A 195 21.19 17.27 -7.40
N LEU A 196 20.63 18.44 -7.10
CA LEU A 196 20.59 19.04 -5.78
C LEU A 196 19.13 19.26 -5.41
N LYS A 197 18.70 18.71 -4.28
CA LYS A 197 17.36 18.89 -3.75
C LYS A 197 17.42 19.39 -2.31
N TYR A 198 16.61 20.39 -2.01
CA TYR A 198 16.31 20.84 -0.65
C TYR A 198 14.84 20.59 -0.33
N SER A 199 14.56 20.15 0.89
CA SER A 199 13.20 19.94 1.40
C SER A 199 13.05 20.59 2.78
N ASP A 200 11.95 21.31 3.00
CA ASP A 200 11.50 21.84 4.29
C ASP A 200 10.13 21.22 4.63
N GLU A 201 10.08 20.42 5.69
CA GLU A 201 8.90 19.70 6.14
C GLU A 201 8.46 20.28 7.49
N LYS A 202 7.18 20.63 7.61
CA LYS A 202 6.56 21.11 8.85
C LYS A 202 5.35 20.24 9.13
N ILE A 203 5.40 19.54 10.27
CA ILE A 203 4.38 18.59 10.67
C ILE A 203 3.83 18.99 12.04
N ASN A 204 2.52 19.18 12.11
CA ASN A 204 1.78 19.32 13.35
C ASN A 204 0.94 18.06 13.51
N ASP A 205 1.19 17.31 14.56
CA ASP A 205 0.55 16.03 14.83
C ASP A 205 -0.02 16.03 16.25
N ARG A 206 -1.32 15.77 16.35
CA ARG A 206 -2.04 15.62 17.60
C ARG A 206 -2.66 14.24 17.64
N ILE A 207 -2.35 13.48 18.67
CA ILE A 207 -2.93 12.17 18.93
C ILE A 207 -3.61 12.21 20.29
N VAL A 208 -4.85 11.80 20.32
CA VAL A 208 -5.62 11.51 21.51
C VAL A 208 -6.31 10.19 21.27
N GLU A 209 -5.73 9.12 21.79
CA GLU A 209 -6.27 7.78 21.70
C GLU A 209 -6.33 7.17 23.09
N TRP A 210 -7.42 6.50 23.40
CA TRP A 210 -7.51 5.70 24.60
C TRP A 210 -8.45 4.51 24.40
N GLU A 211 -8.19 3.48 25.16
CA GLU A 211 -8.94 2.25 25.18
C GLU A 211 -9.32 1.91 26.61
N VAL A 212 -10.57 1.62 26.83
CA VAL A 212 -11.09 1.11 28.10
C VAL A 212 -11.61 -0.28 27.86
N ILE A 213 -11.15 -1.22 28.67
CA ILE A 213 -11.60 -2.61 28.65
C ILE A 213 -12.33 -2.86 29.99
N ASP A 214 -13.59 -3.27 29.89
CA ASP A 214 -14.38 -3.77 31.00
C ASP A 214 -14.53 -5.29 30.89
N SER A 215 -13.98 -5.99 31.83
CA SER A 215 -13.98 -7.44 31.91
C SER A 215 -15.08 -7.97 32.84
N ALA A 216 -16.23 -7.32 32.87
CA ALA A 216 -17.38 -7.71 33.69
C ALA A 216 -17.10 -7.75 35.22
N GLY A 217 -16.36 -6.74 35.71
CA GLY A 217 -16.01 -6.56 37.11
C GLY A 217 -14.67 -7.16 37.53
N TYR A 218 -13.93 -7.77 36.58
CA TYR A 218 -12.58 -8.24 36.86
C TYR A 218 -11.55 -7.19 36.48
N PHE A 219 -10.49 -7.06 37.29
CA PHE A 219 -9.41 -6.13 37.07
C PHE A 219 -8.45 -6.65 35.99
N ILE A 220 -8.04 -5.79 35.07
CA ILE A 220 -7.00 -6.07 34.06
C ILE A 220 -5.92 -5.02 34.20
N ASP A 221 -4.74 -5.42 34.68
CA ASP A 221 -3.60 -4.53 34.77
C ASP A 221 -2.93 -4.32 33.42
N PRO A 222 -2.89 -3.10 32.88
CA PRO A 222 -2.02 -2.79 31.76
C PRO A 222 -0.56 -2.59 32.24
N PRO A 223 0.44 -2.77 31.38
CA PRO A 223 0.35 -3.05 29.96
C PRO A 223 0.10 -4.51 29.65
N PHE A 224 0.36 -5.46 30.53
CA PHE A 224 0.19 -6.87 30.24
C PHE A 224 0.39 -7.75 31.47
N ILE A 225 -0.45 -8.74 31.65
CA ILE A 225 -0.29 -9.69 32.72
C ILE A 225 0.57 -10.83 32.25
N LEU A 226 1.80 -10.89 32.73
CA LEU A 226 2.75 -11.96 32.41
C LEU A 226 2.35 -13.30 33.05
N ASN A 227 1.70 -13.31 34.21
CA ASN A 227 1.23 -14.53 34.87
C ASN A 227 -0.21 -14.86 34.49
N LEU A 228 -0.35 -15.84 33.61
CA LEU A 228 -1.65 -16.33 33.12
C LEU A 228 -2.32 -17.33 34.08
N SER A 229 -1.65 -17.71 35.17
CA SER A 229 -2.10 -18.82 36.04
C SER A 229 -3.15 -18.44 37.09
N GLU A 230 -3.30 -17.14 37.37
CA GLU A 230 -4.25 -16.69 38.40
C GLU A 230 -5.58 -16.27 37.78
N GLN A 231 -6.55 -17.17 37.84
CA GLN A 231 -7.93 -16.93 37.42
C GLN A 231 -8.88 -17.46 38.51
N PRO A 232 -10.06 -16.83 38.73
CA PRO A 232 -10.50 -15.57 38.14
C PRO A 232 -9.72 -14.37 38.69
N TYR A 233 -9.76 -13.24 37.96
CA TYR A 233 -9.20 -11.97 38.46
C TYR A 233 -9.99 -11.45 39.67
N GLU A 234 -9.32 -10.71 40.52
CA GLU A 234 -10.01 -9.98 41.60
C GLU A 234 -10.99 -8.95 41.00
N ALA A 235 -12.11 -8.75 41.67
CA ALA A 235 -13.08 -7.75 41.24
C ALA A 235 -12.46 -6.34 41.28
N ASN A 236 -12.73 -5.54 40.26
CA ASN A 236 -12.31 -4.15 40.22
C ASN A 236 -13.22 -3.31 41.14
N GLU A 237 -12.74 -2.94 42.32
CA GLU A 237 -13.44 -2.05 43.25
C GLU A 237 -13.17 -0.56 42.98
N GLY A 238 -12.24 -0.24 42.09
CA GLY A 238 -11.83 1.11 41.72
C GLY A 238 -12.51 1.65 40.46
N PRO A 239 -12.23 2.91 40.11
CA PRO A 239 -12.68 3.46 38.83
C PRO A 239 -12.01 2.74 37.67
N ILE A 240 -12.77 2.56 36.56
CA ILE A 240 -12.22 2.02 35.32
C ILE A 240 -11.14 2.98 34.79
N VAL A 241 -9.93 2.48 34.63
CA VAL A 241 -8.81 3.23 34.06
C VAL A 241 -8.57 2.83 32.62
N PRO A 242 -8.09 3.73 31.76
CA PRO A 242 -7.74 3.37 30.38
C PRO A 242 -6.69 2.27 30.36
N PHE A 243 -6.95 1.21 29.60
CA PHE A 243 -5.99 0.14 29.33
C PHE A 243 -4.80 0.68 28.50
N GLN A 244 -5.11 1.53 27.52
CA GLN A 244 -4.15 2.28 26.74
C GLN A 244 -4.58 3.74 26.69
N ASN A 245 -3.63 4.65 26.84
CA ASN A 245 -3.88 6.09 26.77
C ASN A 245 -2.67 6.79 26.14
N ILE A 246 -2.85 7.29 24.92
CA ILE A 246 -1.84 8.05 24.19
C ILE A 246 -2.35 9.48 24.03
N ARG A 247 -1.63 10.44 24.57
CA ARG A 247 -1.91 11.88 24.38
C ARG A 247 -0.64 12.59 24.01
N SER A 248 -0.57 13.05 22.77
CA SER A 248 0.61 13.73 22.26
C SER A 248 0.21 14.87 21.34
N THR A 249 0.91 15.99 21.44
CA THR A 249 0.82 17.09 20.47
C THR A 249 2.23 17.49 20.12
N THR A 250 2.63 17.26 18.89
CA THR A 250 4.00 17.48 18.45
C THR A 250 4.04 18.44 17.27
N LYS A 251 5.11 19.24 17.23
CA LYS A 251 5.48 20.08 16.10
C LYS A 251 6.88 19.68 15.66
N THR A 252 6.98 19.14 14.48
CA THR A 252 8.24 18.64 13.93
C THR A 252 8.60 19.41 12.67
N LYS A 253 9.85 19.89 12.64
CA LYS A 253 10.43 20.49 11.44
C LYS A 253 11.58 19.62 10.97
N ILE A 254 11.57 19.21 9.69
CA ILE A 254 12.65 18.41 9.10
C ILE A 254 13.19 19.16 7.89
N ASN A 255 14.51 19.43 7.89
CA ASN A 255 15.21 19.99 6.75
C ASN A 255 16.08 18.90 6.12
N ARG A 256 16.01 18.75 4.80
CA ARG A 256 16.79 17.74 4.07
C ARG A 256 17.56 18.37 2.92
N ILE A 257 18.80 17.92 2.72
CA ILE A 257 19.64 18.25 1.57
C ILE A 257 20.04 16.94 0.91
N GLN A 258 19.80 16.82 -0.37
CA GLN A 258 20.16 15.64 -1.14
C GLN A 258 20.99 16.04 -2.34
N LEU A 259 22.12 15.38 -2.50
CA LEU A 259 22.96 15.46 -3.67
C LEU A 259 22.97 14.10 -4.35
N TYR A 260 22.90 14.10 -5.66
CA TYR A 260 22.94 12.89 -6.46
C TYR A 260 23.85 13.10 -7.65
N SER A 261 24.70 12.12 -7.92
CA SER A 261 25.57 12.07 -9.10
C SER A 261 25.48 10.68 -9.71
N GLN A 262 25.30 10.61 -11.02
CA GLN A 262 25.23 9.37 -11.77
C GLN A 262 26.01 9.48 -13.06
N TRP A 263 26.75 8.46 -13.37
CA TRP A 263 27.43 8.26 -14.65
C TRP A 263 26.91 7.03 -15.34
N GLU A 264 26.54 7.18 -16.61
CA GLU A 264 26.13 6.10 -17.49
C GLU A 264 27.06 6.04 -18.70
N ASN A 265 27.38 4.82 -19.12
CA ASN A 265 28.21 4.58 -20.30
C ASN A 265 27.70 3.38 -21.07
N GLU A 266 27.86 3.45 -22.39
CA GLU A 266 27.59 2.37 -23.32
C GLU A 266 28.87 1.95 -24.02
N THR A 267 29.19 0.65 -23.94
CA THR A 267 30.38 0.06 -24.54
C THR A 267 30.01 -1.14 -25.42
N TYR A 268 30.62 -1.24 -26.55
CA TYR A 268 30.45 -2.36 -27.49
C TYR A 268 31.68 -3.27 -27.46
N THR A 269 31.44 -4.56 -27.30
CA THR A 269 32.43 -5.62 -27.45
C THR A 269 32.10 -6.44 -28.68
N LYS A 270 33.00 -7.36 -29.08
CA LYS A 270 32.74 -8.30 -30.19
C LYS A 270 31.54 -9.22 -29.92
N LYS A 271 31.20 -9.45 -28.62
CA LYS A 271 30.18 -10.43 -28.20
C LYS A 271 28.93 -9.81 -27.60
N SER A 272 28.99 -8.57 -27.16
CA SER A 272 27.89 -7.94 -26.42
C SER A 272 27.94 -6.43 -26.43
N LYS A 273 26.78 -5.81 -26.24
CA LYS A 273 26.60 -4.42 -25.87
C LYS A 273 26.46 -4.35 -24.34
N ILE A 274 27.22 -3.48 -23.69
CA ILE A 274 27.29 -3.38 -22.23
C ILE A 274 26.97 -1.96 -21.81
N PHE A 275 26.05 -1.82 -20.86
CA PHE A 275 25.72 -0.54 -20.23
C PHE A 275 26.19 -0.57 -18.78
N TYR A 276 26.85 0.48 -18.37
CA TYR A 276 27.25 0.74 -17.00
C TYR A 276 26.45 1.90 -16.44
N ASN A 277 26.02 1.77 -15.19
CA ASN A 277 25.40 2.85 -14.45
C ASN A 277 25.98 2.87 -13.03
N ILE A 278 26.63 3.97 -12.68
CA ILE A 278 27.24 4.16 -11.36
C ILE A 278 26.68 5.44 -10.78
N GLY A 279 26.12 5.36 -9.58
CA GLY A 279 25.51 6.48 -8.90
C GLY A 279 25.97 6.60 -7.45
N LEU A 280 26.01 7.82 -6.98
CA LEU A 280 26.23 8.16 -5.57
C LEU A 280 25.19 9.16 -5.13
N ARG A 281 24.54 8.88 -4.00
CA ARG A 281 23.65 9.83 -3.33
C ARG A 281 24.21 10.17 -1.96
N TYR A 282 24.29 11.45 -1.68
CA TYR A 282 24.46 12.01 -0.36
C TYR A 282 23.13 12.54 0.15
N HIS A 283 22.77 12.22 1.39
CA HIS A 283 21.55 12.71 2.01
C HIS A 283 21.88 13.19 3.42
N ALA A 284 21.69 14.47 3.67
CA ALA A 284 21.79 15.09 4.99
C ALA A 284 20.40 15.55 5.46
N TRP A 285 20.12 15.38 6.75
CA TRP A 285 18.87 15.83 7.33
C TRP A 285 19.08 16.33 8.76
N LYS A 286 18.17 17.19 9.19
CA LYS A 286 18.10 17.75 10.53
C LYS A 286 16.66 17.76 10.99
N ILE A 287 16.40 17.36 12.24
CA ILE A 287 15.07 17.32 12.85
C ILE A 287 15.05 18.33 13.99
N ASN A 288 14.13 19.28 13.94
CA ASN A 288 14.04 20.39 14.92
C ASN A 288 15.40 21.07 15.14
N ASN A 289 15.87 21.08 16.36
CA ASN A 289 17.15 21.70 16.76
C ASN A 289 18.30 20.69 16.92
N THR A 290 18.16 19.44 16.41
CA THR A 290 19.26 18.47 16.44
C THR A 290 20.36 18.85 15.45
N ASP A 291 21.51 18.18 15.53
CA ASP A 291 22.57 18.33 14.53
C ASP A 291 22.20 17.66 13.20
N PHE A 292 22.89 18.06 12.12
CA PHE A 292 22.77 17.39 10.84
C PHE A 292 23.35 15.97 10.89
N LYS A 293 22.53 14.99 10.51
CA LYS A 293 22.96 13.63 10.23
C LYS A 293 23.12 13.47 8.72
N SER A 294 24.00 12.58 8.25
CA SER A 294 24.16 12.34 6.81
C SER A 294 24.57 10.91 6.49
N VAL A 295 24.24 10.49 5.29
CA VAL A 295 24.54 9.14 4.76
C VAL A 295 24.95 9.21 3.28
N PHE A 296 25.74 8.20 2.84
CA PHE A 296 26.14 7.99 1.46
C PHE A 296 25.58 6.68 0.94
N SER A 297 24.99 6.71 -0.25
CA SER A 297 24.32 5.59 -0.89
C SER A 297 24.88 5.33 -2.29
N PRO A 298 25.99 4.57 -2.42
CA PRO A 298 26.54 4.15 -3.70
C PRO A 298 25.68 3.09 -4.37
N ARG A 299 25.62 3.12 -5.70
CA ARG A 299 24.85 2.18 -6.52
C ARG A 299 25.63 1.85 -7.80
N PHE A 300 25.51 0.61 -8.21
CA PHE A 300 26.12 0.11 -9.43
C PHE A 300 25.14 -0.80 -10.16
N GLN A 301 25.08 -0.67 -11.47
CA GLN A 301 24.37 -1.59 -12.35
C GLN A 301 25.20 -1.84 -13.60
N ILE A 302 25.24 -3.08 -14.03
CA ILE A 302 25.71 -3.48 -15.35
C ILE A 302 24.59 -4.22 -16.08
N SER A 303 24.37 -3.86 -17.35
CA SER A 303 23.42 -4.54 -18.23
C SER A 303 24.16 -5.04 -19.46
N ILE A 304 23.94 -6.31 -19.83
CA ILE A 304 24.63 -6.99 -20.91
C ILE A 304 23.58 -7.50 -21.91
N ILE A 305 23.71 -7.07 -23.16
CA ILE A 305 22.92 -7.55 -24.30
C ILE A 305 23.87 -8.35 -25.20
N PRO A 306 23.73 -9.68 -25.30
CA PRO A 306 24.56 -10.51 -26.17
C PRO A 306 24.26 -10.23 -27.64
N ASN A 307 25.31 -10.07 -28.49
CA ASN A 307 25.11 -9.85 -29.92
C ASN A 307 24.45 -11.05 -30.65
N GLN A 308 24.63 -12.27 -30.12
CA GLN A 308 24.01 -13.48 -30.65
C GLN A 308 22.53 -13.59 -30.34
N ASN A 309 22.08 -12.94 -29.27
CA ASN A 309 20.68 -12.88 -28.86
C ASN A 309 20.33 -11.48 -28.34
N PRO A 310 20.08 -10.51 -29.25
CA PRO A 310 19.84 -9.12 -28.90
C PRO A 310 18.53 -8.90 -28.12
N ASP A 311 17.64 -9.88 -28.12
CA ASP A 311 16.37 -9.85 -27.40
C ASP A 311 16.49 -10.21 -25.92
N MET A 312 17.70 -10.60 -25.50
CA MET A 312 18.03 -10.90 -24.10
C MET A 312 18.80 -9.77 -23.46
N ILE A 313 18.40 -9.42 -22.22
CA ILE A 313 19.11 -8.45 -21.38
C ILE A 313 19.37 -9.09 -20.02
N TYR A 314 20.62 -9.20 -19.65
CA TYR A 314 21.04 -9.61 -18.30
C TYR A 314 21.43 -8.38 -17.51
N ARG A 315 20.97 -8.25 -16.25
CA ARG A 315 21.34 -7.14 -15.37
C ARG A 315 21.84 -7.66 -14.03
N PHE A 316 22.92 -7.09 -13.57
CA PHE A 316 23.41 -7.21 -12.22
C PHE A 316 23.36 -5.83 -11.55
N LYS A 317 22.74 -5.75 -10.38
CA LYS A 317 22.61 -4.51 -9.62
C LYS A 317 23.12 -4.74 -8.21
N TYR A 318 23.90 -3.80 -7.73
CA TYR A 318 24.38 -3.71 -6.35
C TYR A 318 24.17 -2.30 -5.85
N GLY A 319 23.72 -2.14 -4.61
CA GLY A 319 23.55 -0.81 -4.05
C GLY A 319 23.33 -0.79 -2.56
N ILE A 320 23.83 0.28 -1.94
CA ILE A 320 23.56 0.62 -0.56
C ILE A 320 22.51 1.73 -0.57
N TYR A 321 21.43 1.50 0.15
CA TYR A 321 20.30 2.43 0.22
C TYR A 321 20.10 2.83 1.67
N HIS A 322 19.98 4.14 1.91
CA HIS A 322 19.60 4.66 3.21
C HIS A 322 18.28 5.40 3.12
N GLN A 323 17.43 5.19 4.10
CA GLN A 323 16.18 5.91 4.29
C GLN A 323 16.23 6.67 5.62
N PRO A 324 16.53 7.98 5.61
CA PRO A 324 16.34 8.81 6.79
C PRO A 324 14.89 8.77 7.27
N PRO A 325 14.64 8.83 8.58
CA PRO A 325 13.30 8.66 9.12
C PRO A 325 12.36 9.76 8.60
N PHE A 326 11.12 9.38 8.27
CA PHE A 326 10.03 10.32 8.13
C PHE A 326 9.31 10.47 9.49
N TYR A 327 8.44 11.48 9.64
CA TYR A 327 7.95 11.87 10.97
C TYR A 327 7.22 10.75 11.75
N LYS A 328 6.44 9.88 11.08
CA LYS A 328 5.73 8.77 11.75
C LYS A 328 6.71 7.74 12.34
N GLU A 329 7.90 7.56 11.73
CA GLU A 329 8.95 6.67 12.24
C GLU A 329 9.66 7.21 13.49
N LEU A 330 9.53 8.52 13.76
CA LEU A 330 10.08 9.14 14.95
C LEU A 330 9.20 8.96 16.19
N ARG A 331 7.95 8.55 16.03
CA ARG A 331 6.97 8.44 17.10
C ARG A 331 6.86 7.01 17.59
N GLY A 332 7.13 6.80 18.87
CA GLY A 332 7.00 5.52 19.56
C GLY A 332 5.55 5.15 19.89
N TYR A 333 5.37 3.95 20.43
CA TYR A 333 4.06 3.44 20.85
C TYR A 333 3.40 4.29 21.96
N ASP A 334 4.20 5.01 22.74
CA ASP A 334 3.75 5.95 23.77
C ASP A 334 3.33 7.33 23.24
N GLY A 335 3.45 7.52 21.91
CA GLY A 335 3.18 8.81 21.26
C GLY A 335 4.29 9.84 21.38
N LEU A 336 5.41 9.54 22.05
CA LEU A 336 6.54 10.44 22.19
C LEU A 336 7.46 10.38 20.98
N LEU A 337 8.13 11.51 20.69
CA LEU A 337 9.10 11.59 19.60
C LEU A 337 10.49 11.18 20.07
N ASN A 338 11.09 10.19 19.40
CA ASN A 338 12.51 9.90 19.49
C ASN A 338 13.26 10.56 18.32
N LEU A 339 13.93 11.67 18.58
CA LEU A 339 14.72 12.42 17.58
C LEU A 339 16.05 11.73 17.24
N ASN A 340 16.43 10.69 17.97
CA ASN A 340 17.67 9.95 17.77
C ASN A 340 17.54 8.82 16.74
N VAL A 341 16.33 8.54 16.25
CA VAL A 341 16.13 7.54 15.19
C VAL A 341 17.09 7.82 14.03
N GLU A 342 17.77 6.76 13.59
CA GLU A 342 18.76 6.81 12.53
C GLU A 342 18.15 6.43 11.17
N ALA A 343 18.91 6.62 10.10
CA ALA A 343 18.53 6.13 8.80
C ALA A 343 18.58 4.60 8.77
N GLN A 344 17.51 3.98 8.32
CA GLN A 344 17.50 2.55 7.98
C GLN A 344 18.40 2.32 6.76
N LYS A 345 19.17 1.24 6.76
CA LYS A 345 20.09 0.86 5.67
C LYS A 345 19.66 -0.44 5.03
N SER A 346 19.75 -0.52 3.71
CA SER A 346 19.50 -1.74 2.96
C SER A 346 20.56 -1.94 1.89
N ILE A 347 21.21 -3.11 1.88
CA ILE A 347 22.19 -3.51 0.88
C ILE A 347 21.49 -4.48 -0.08
N HIS A 348 21.45 -4.14 -1.35
CA HIS A 348 20.75 -4.92 -2.38
C HIS A 348 21.72 -5.62 -3.30
N TYR A 349 21.46 -6.89 -3.58
CA TYR A 349 22.06 -7.71 -4.61
C TYR A 349 20.95 -8.24 -5.50
N VAL A 350 20.96 -7.88 -6.79
CA VAL A 350 19.88 -8.23 -7.71
C VAL A 350 20.48 -8.72 -9.02
N VAL A 351 19.98 -9.86 -9.48
CA VAL A 351 20.25 -10.40 -10.81
C VAL A 351 18.92 -10.51 -11.54
N SER A 352 18.82 -9.95 -12.73
CA SER A 352 17.61 -10.03 -13.53
C SER A 352 17.89 -10.35 -14.99
N ASN A 353 16.92 -10.99 -15.63
CA ASN A 353 16.91 -11.27 -17.05
C ASN A 353 15.60 -10.78 -17.65
N GLU A 354 15.67 -10.14 -18.80
CA GLU A 354 14.55 -9.88 -19.69
C GLU A 354 14.79 -10.59 -21.00
N TYR A 355 13.77 -11.24 -21.54
CA TYR A 355 13.82 -11.92 -22.82
C TYR A 355 12.54 -11.64 -23.60
N ASN A 356 12.69 -10.98 -24.76
CA ASN A 356 11.62 -10.81 -25.73
C ASN A 356 11.71 -11.96 -26.71
N PHE A 357 10.59 -12.62 -26.98
CA PHE A 357 10.53 -13.76 -27.89
C PHE A 357 9.18 -13.86 -28.57
N ASP A 358 9.16 -14.49 -29.71
CA ASP A 358 7.92 -14.79 -30.43
C ASP A 358 7.46 -16.21 -30.10
N MET A 359 6.20 -16.35 -29.74
CA MET A 359 5.51 -17.61 -29.57
C MET A 359 4.18 -17.55 -30.32
N TRP A 360 3.90 -18.54 -31.14
CA TRP A 360 2.72 -18.54 -32.06
C TRP A 360 2.66 -17.32 -33.00
N ASN A 361 3.81 -16.83 -33.46
CA ASN A 361 3.98 -15.59 -34.23
C ASN A 361 3.41 -14.34 -33.53
N ARG A 362 3.54 -14.26 -32.24
CA ARG A 362 3.07 -13.15 -31.41
C ARG A 362 4.16 -12.77 -30.40
N PRO A 363 4.24 -11.48 -30.01
CA PRO A 363 5.27 -11.01 -29.11
C PRO A 363 4.99 -11.42 -27.66
N PHE A 364 6.02 -11.94 -27.01
CA PHE A 364 6.06 -12.25 -25.59
C PHE A 364 7.28 -11.65 -24.94
N LYS A 365 7.15 -11.34 -23.66
CA LYS A 365 8.25 -10.89 -22.81
C LYS A 365 8.28 -11.70 -21.52
N LEU A 366 9.45 -12.31 -21.25
CA LEU A 366 9.78 -12.91 -19.97
C LEU A 366 10.62 -11.93 -19.16
N THR A 367 10.25 -11.71 -17.91
CA THR A 367 11.07 -11.01 -16.92
C THR A 367 11.27 -11.93 -15.72
N SER A 368 12.52 -12.11 -15.31
CA SER A 368 12.86 -12.86 -14.10
C SER A 368 13.88 -12.08 -13.27
N GLU A 369 13.71 -12.09 -11.96
CA GLU A 369 14.60 -11.39 -11.03
C GLU A 369 14.81 -12.25 -9.77
N ILE A 370 16.05 -12.38 -9.34
CA ILE A 370 16.44 -12.97 -8.06
C ILE A 370 17.11 -11.86 -7.26
N TYR A 371 16.73 -11.72 -5.99
CA TYR A 371 17.29 -10.69 -5.14
C TYR A 371 17.56 -11.17 -3.71
N TYR A 372 18.57 -10.56 -3.11
CA TYR A 372 18.85 -10.60 -1.68
C TYR A 372 19.06 -9.18 -1.17
N LYS A 373 18.45 -8.87 -0.02
CA LYS A 373 18.55 -7.58 0.65
C LYS A 373 18.92 -7.82 2.10
N ASP A 374 19.98 -7.17 2.54
CA ASP A 374 20.39 -7.12 3.93
C ASP A 374 19.97 -5.77 4.53
N LEU A 375 19.27 -5.77 5.66
CA LEU A 375 18.70 -4.60 6.27
C LEU A 375 19.28 -4.38 7.66
N GLU A 376 19.87 -3.21 7.88
CA GLU A 376 20.48 -2.80 9.13
C GLU A 376 19.74 -1.57 9.69
N ASN A 377 19.81 -1.36 11.00
CA ASN A 377 19.14 -0.24 11.68
C ASN A 377 17.64 -0.17 11.39
N VAL A 378 16.99 -1.32 11.32
CA VAL A 378 15.55 -1.40 11.05
C VAL A 378 14.77 -0.85 12.23
N ASN A 379 13.78 -0.01 11.94
CA ASN A 379 12.79 0.47 12.90
C ASN A 379 11.56 -0.45 12.84
N PRO A 380 11.39 -1.39 13.78
CA PRO A 380 10.26 -2.31 13.79
C PRO A 380 8.92 -1.58 13.86
N TYR A 381 7.90 -2.20 13.31
CA TYR A 381 6.54 -1.69 13.38
C TYR A 381 5.52 -2.81 13.52
N THR A 382 4.37 -2.48 14.06
CA THR A 382 3.20 -3.36 14.11
C THR A 382 2.06 -2.79 13.26
N LEU A 383 1.13 -3.68 12.91
CA LEU A 383 -0.11 -3.31 12.24
C LEU A 383 -1.26 -3.45 13.23
N GLU A 384 -1.83 -2.33 13.63
CA GLU A 384 -3.04 -2.29 14.44
C GLU A 384 -4.23 -1.96 13.57
N ASN A 385 -5.05 -2.96 13.30
CA ASN A 385 -6.11 -2.83 12.32
C ASN A 385 -5.53 -2.41 10.96
N VAL A 386 -5.72 -1.17 10.54
CA VAL A 386 -5.14 -0.61 9.29
C VAL A 386 -4.02 0.41 9.54
N ARG A 387 -3.65 0.63 10.80
CA ARG A 387 -2.65 1.63 11.21
C ARG A 387 -1.29 1.01 11.42
N ILE A 388 -0.25 1.68 10.94
CA ILE A 388 1.14 1.31 11.18
C ILE A 388 1.63 2.05 12.44
N ARG A 389 2.14 1.29 13.42
CA ARG A 389 2.74 1.81 14.64
C ARG A 389 4.22 1.44 14.68
N TYR A 390 5.09 2.45 14.73
CA TYR A 390 6.54 2.25 14.78
C TYR A 390 7.02 2.17 16.23
N SER A 391 8.08 1.38 16.46
CA SER A 391 8.76 1.38 17.75
C SER A 391 9.59 2.65 18.01
N ALA A 392 9.83 3.43 16.96
CA ALA A 392 10.72 4.59 16.96
C ALA A 392 12.13 4.26 17.48
N ASN A 393 12.62 3.07 17.17
CA ASN A 393 13.90 2.57 17.64
C ASN A 393 14.56 1.72 16.56
N ASN A 394 15.86 1.94 16.31
CA ASN A 394 16.62 1.17 15.32
C ASN A 394 17.24 -0.11 15.94
N ASN A 395 16.43 -0.93 16.57
CA ASN A 395 16.86 -2.08 17.37
C ASN A 395 16.71 -3.43 16.66
N ALA A 396 16.54 -3.43 15.33
CA ALA A 396 16.43 -4.65 14.57
C ALA A 396 17.36 -4.68 13.36
N ASN A 397 17.75 -5.91 12.96
CA ASN A 397 18.30 -6.24 11.67
C ASN A 397 17.34 -7.18 10.95
N ALA A 398 17.31 -7.11 9.63
CA ALA A 398 16.40 -7.92 8.86
C ALA A 398 17.02 -8.35 7.54
N TYR A 399 16.39 -9.30 6.87
CA TYR A 399 16.73 -9.65 5.49
C TYR A 399 15.48 -9.87 4.66
N ALA A 400 15.66 -9.77 3.34
CA ALA A 400 14.65 -10.19 2.38
C ALA A 400 15.32 -10.83 1.19
N TYR A 401 14.82 -11.99 0.76
CA TYR A 401 15.22 -12.58 -0.50
C TYR A 401 14.03 -13.16 -1.24
N GLY A 402 14.15 -13.21 -2.54
CA GLY A 402 13.05 -13.69 -3.35
C GLY A 402 13.41 -13.92 -4.81
N LEU A 403 12.41 -14.44 -5.49
CA LEU A 403 12.38 -14.69 -6.92
C LEU A 403 11.07 -14.14 -7.47
N ASP A 404 11.18 -13.28 -8.47
CA ASP A 404 10.03 -12.79 -9.23
C ASP A 404 10.13 -13.26 -10.69
N PHE A 405 9.02 -13.73 -11.22
CA PHE A 405 8.90 -14.23 -12.58
C PHE A 405 7.62 -13.70 -13.20
N ARG A 406 7.70 -13.15 -14.41
CA ARG A 406 6.55 -12.67 -15.15
C ARG A 406 6.68 -12.96 -16.63
N VAL A 407 5.64 -13.52 -17.20
CA VAL A 407 5.45 -13.62 -18.66
C VAL A 407 4.27 -12.74 -19.03
N ASN A 408 4.46 -11.84 -19.97
CA ASN A 408 3.39 -11.08 -20.58
C ASN A 408 3.49 -11.16 -22.11
N GLY A 409 2.38 -11.08 -22.79
CA GLY A 409 2.33 -11.14 -24.25
C GLY A 409 0.94 -11.38 -24.78
N GLU A 410 0.87 -11.54 -26.09
CA GLU A 410 -0.37 -11.77 -26.81
C GLU A 410 -0.74 -13.27 -26.83
N PHE A 411 -1.29 -13.79 -25.72
CA PHE A 411 -1.85 -15.14 -25.71
C PHE A 411 -3.02 -15.27 -26.68
N VAL A 412 -3.77 -14.19 -26.85
CA VAL A 412 -4.76 -14.01 -27.91
C VAL A 412 -4.35 -12.78 -28.72
N LYS A 413 -4.50 -12.84 -30.03
CA LYS A 413 -4.11 -11.77 -30.95
C LYS A 413 -4.76 -10.44 -30.54
N ASP A 414 -3.97 -9.35 -30.53
CA ASP A 414 -4.39 -8.00 -30.20
C ASP A 414 -4.90 -7.82 -28.75
N THR A 415 -4.62 -8.78 -27.84
CA THR A 415 -4.89 -8.67 -26.40
C THR A 415 -3.66 -9.00 -25.57
N GLU A 416 -3.33 -8.17 -24.61
CA GLU A 416 -2.23 -8.43 -23.69
C GLU A 416 -2.73 -9.22 -22.48
N SER A 417 -2.11 -10.35 -22.21
CA SER A 417 -2.34 -11.16 -21.02
C SER A 417 -1.02 -11.37 -20.28
N TRP A 418 -1.09 -11.63 -18.98
CA TRP A 418 0.12 -11.87 -18.22
C TRP A 418 -0.09 -12.91 -17.11
N PHE A 419 1.00 -13.54 -16.80
CA PHE A 419 1.17 -14.45 -15.68
C PHE A 419 2.33 -13.96 -14.82
N SER A 420 2.16 -13.94 -13.51
CA SER A 420 3.22 -13.59 -12.55
C SER A 420 3.29 -14.58 -11.41
N PHE A 421 4.50 -14.84 -10.97
CA PHE A 421 4.81 -15.65 -9.80
C PHE A 421 5.90 -14.94 -9.00
N GLY A 422 5.71 -14.82 -7.70
CA GLY A 422 6.69 -14.26 -6.77
C GLY A 422 6.86 -15.14 -5.55
N TYR A 423 8.10 -15.32 -5.12
CA TYR A 423 8.46 -15.89 -3.83
C TYR A 423 9.24 -14.86 -3.03
N LEU A 424 8.81 -14.58 -1.81
CA LEU A 424 9.49 -13.66 -0.89
C LEU A 424 9.61 -14.30 0.48
N LYS A 425 10.80 -14.26 1.06
CA LYS A 425 11.03 -14.47 2.49
C LYS A 425 11.65 -13.22 3.09
N THR A 426 11.02 -12.66 4.13
CA THR A 426 11.57 -11.52 4.87
C THR A 426 11.33 -11.71 6.35
N GLU A 427 12.41 -11.63 7.12
CA GLU A 427 12.40 -11.82 8.57
C GLU A 427 13.23 -10.72 9.23
N GLU A 428 12.90 -10.41 10.49
CA GLU A 428 13.62 -9.42 11.31
C GLU A 428 13.98 -9.99 12.67
N ASN A 429 15.12 -9.54 13.19
CA ASN A 429 15.65 -9.92 14.48
C ASN A 429 15.68 -8.69 15.39
N ILE A 430 14.71 -8.60 16.27
CA ILE A 430 14.53 -7.47 17.19
C ILE A 430 15.30 -7.76 18.48
N ASN A 431 16.19 -6.84 18.89
CA ASN A 431 17.02 -6.98 20.11
C ASN A 431 17.84 -8.28 20.15
N ASN A 432 18.24 -8.84 19.00
CA ASN A 432 19.00 -10.09 18.88
C ASN A 432 18.32 -11.33 19.50
N ARG A 433 16.99 -11.38 19.53
CA ARG A 433 16.21 -12.49 20.10
C ARG A 433 15.96 -13.64 19.12
N GLY A 434 16.43 -13.53 17.88
CA GLY A 434 16.17 -14.46 16.79
C GLY A 434 15.27 -13.87 15.71
N TYR A 435 15.16 -14.55 14.57
CA TYR A 435 14.40 -14.07 13.42
C TYR A 435 12.92 -14.44 13.50
N ILE A 436 12.05 -13.47 13.30
CA ILE A 436 10.60 -13.63 13.14
C ILE A 436 10.15 -13.03 11.80
N PRO A 437 9.03 -13.50 11.22
CA PRO A 437 8.50 -12.93 9.99
C PRO A 437 8.18 -11.44 10.14
N ARG A 438 8.62 -10.62 9.19
CA ARG A 438 8.22 -9.21 9.12
C ARG A 438 6.74 -9.08 8.71
N PRO A 439 6.04 -8.01 9.07
CA PRO A 439 4.62 -7.81 8.71
C PRO A 439 4.33 -7.93 7.21
N THR A 440 5.34 -7.76 6.35
CA THR A 440 5.23 -7.87 4.89
C THR A 440 5.65 -9.24 4.33
N ASP A 441 5.95 -10.23 5.18
CA ASP A 441 6.40 -11.56 4.77
C ASP A 441 5.27 -12.38 4.14
N GLN A 442 5.08 -12.22 2.85
CA GLN A 442 4.12 -12.97 2.04
C GLN A 442 4.85 -13.92 1.11
N ARG A 443 4.86 -15.22 1.44
CA ARG A 443 5.74 -16.23 0.85
C ARG A 443 5.52 -16.46 -0.64
N LEU A 444 4.28 -16.63 -1.06
CA LEU A 444 3.93 -16.88 -2.46
C LEU A 444 2.93 -15.85 -2.93
N LYS A 445 3.16 -15.34 -4.13
CA LYS A 445 2.26 -14.46 -4.86
C LYS A 445 2.08 -15.00 -6.26
N PHE A 446 0.87 -15.20 -6.65
CA PHE A 446 0.51 -15.70 -7.96
C PHE A 446 -0.59 -14.83 -8.55
N GLY A 447 -0.40 -14.38 -9.78
CA GLY A 447 -1.36 -13.55 -10.48
C GLY A 447 -1.45 -13.93 -11.96
N VAL A 448 -2.67 -13.95 -12.49
CA VAL A 448 -2.97 -14.16 -13.90
C VAL A 448 -3.98 -13.13 -14.34
N LEU A 449 -3.68 -12.41 -15.40
CA LEU A 449 -4.68 -11.69 -16.19
C LEU A 449 -4.74 -12.33 -17.57
N PHE A 450 -5.89 -12.87 -17.91
CA PHE A 450 -6.17 -13.40 -19.24
C PHE A 450 -7.25 -12.58 -19.91
N GLN A 451 -7.00 -12.12 -21.12
CA GLN A 451 -7.94 -11.36 -21.93
C GLN A 451 -8.19 -12.07 -23.26
N ASP A 452 -9.44 -12.05 -23.72
CA ASP A 452 -9.86 -12.63 -24.98
C ASP A 452 -11.04 -11.86 -25.58
N TYR A 453 -11.28 -12.07 -26.87
CA TYR A 453 -12.49 -11.66 -27.56
C TYR A 453 -13.46 -12.82 -27.64
N ILE A 454 -14.74 -12.54 -27.47
CA ILE A 454 -15.75 -13.59 -27.64
C ILE A 454 -15.82 -13.99 -29.15
N PRO A 455 -15.68 -15.29 -29.48
CA PRO A 455 -15.74 -15.75 -30.85
C PRO A 455 -16.98 -15.23 -31.57
N LYS A 456 -16.80 -14.72 -32.79
CA LYS A 456 -17.84 -14.13 -33.67
C LYS A 456 -18.36 -12.73 -33.25
N ILE A 457 -17.90 -12.16 -32.13
CA ILE A 457 -18.25 -10.81 -31.65
C ILE A 457 -16.95 -10.08 -31.31
N PRO A 458 -16.16 -9.59 -32.26
CA PRO A 458 -14.83 -9.04 -32.04
C PRO A 458 -14.82 -7.76 -31.15
N ASN A 459 -15.97 -7.10 -31.04
CA ASN A 459 -16.12 -5.93 -30.16
C ASN A 459 -16.43 -6.28 -28.72
N LEU A 460 -16.63 -7.56 -28.38
CA LEU A 460 -16.91 -8.04 -27.04
C LEU A 460 -15.67 -8.69 -26.46
N LYS A 461 -15.00 -7.95 -25.58
CA LYS A 461 -13.82 -8.40 -24.84
C LYS A 461 -14.25 -8.98 -23.49
N MET A 462 -13.54 -9.99 -23.06
CA MET A 462 -13.65 -10.53 -21.71
C MET A 462 -12.28 -10.59 -21.04
N PHE A 463 -12.26 -10.50 -19.73
CA PHE A 463 -11.07 -10.76 -18.93
C PHE A 463 -11.38 -11.62 -17.71
N ILE A 464 -10.38 -12.36 -17.29
CA ILE A 464 -10.34 -13.07 -16.01
C ILE A 464 -9.06 -12.65 -15.31
N ASN A 465 -9.18 -12.21 -14.07
CA ASN A 465 -8.07 -11.89 -13.21
C ASN A 465 -8.09 -12.82 -11.99
N LEU A 466 -7.03 -13.59 -11.81
CA LEU A 466 -6.87 -14.52 -10.70
C LEU A 466 -5.71 -14.08 -9.82
N ILE A 467 -5.95 -14.00 -8.52
CA ILE A 467 -4.94 -13.64 -7.53
C ILE A 467 -4.96 -14.69 -6.41
N TYR A 468 -3.77 -15.21 -6.11
CA TYR A 468 -3.53 -16.06 -4.96
C TYR A 468 -2.28 -15.56 -4.24
N ASN A 469 -2.38 -15.26 -2.95
CA ASN A 469 -1.25 -14.91 -2.12
C ASN A 469 -1.35 -15.69 -0.80
N THR A 470 -0.23 -16.23 -0.33
CA THR A 470 -0.19 -16.83 1.00
C THR A 470 -0.44 -15.79 2.08
N GLY A 471 -0.98 -16.22 3.22
CA GLY A 471 -1.31 -15.36 4.34
C GLY A 471 -0.13 -14.52 4.84
N LEU A 472 -0.36 -13.24 5.08
CA LEU A 472 0.57 -12.36 5.78
C LEU A 472 0.69 -12.78 7.25
N PRO A 473 1.76 -12.43 7.96
CA PRO A 473 1.78 -12.49 9.42
C PRO A 473 0.60 -11.71 10.00
N GLY A 474 -0.07 -12.29 10.99
CA GLY A 474 -1.28 -11.72 11.59
C GLY A 474 -1.04 -10.46 12.43
N GLY A 475 0.23 -10.12 12.65
CA GLY A 475 0.63 -9.02 13.53
C GLY A 475 0.48 -9.39 15.01
N SER A 476 0.83 -8.44 15.85
CA SER A 476 0.63 -8.50 17.31
C SER A 476 -0.03 -7.21 17.78
N PRO A 477 -0.75 -7.22 18.91
CA PRO A 477 -1.14 -5.98 19.57
C PRO A 477 0.10 -5.13 19.89
N SER A 478 -0.01 -3.80 19.85
CA SER A 478 1.14 -2.89 20.08
C SER A 478 1.78 -3.02 21.47
N TYR A 479 0.98 -3.45 22.45
CA TYR A 479 1.40 -3.69 23.82
C TYR A 479 1.94 -5.11 24.07
N ALA A 480 1.96 -5.98 23.07
CA ALA A 480 2.35 -7.37 23.20
C ALA A 480 3.70 -7.66 22.56
N ASP A 481 4.36 -8.70 23.03
CA ASP A 481 5.60 -9.16 22.44
C ASP A 481 5.36 -9.81 21.07
N ALA A 482 5.93 -9.24 20.00
CA ALA A 482 5.78 -9.76 18.64
C ALA A 482 6.25 -11.22 18.48
N TYR A 483 7.14 -11.71 19.35
CA TYR A 483 7.63 -13.10 19.31
C TYR A 483 6.60 -14.14 19.79
N GLU A 484 5.55 -13.70 20.47
CA GLU A 484 4.44 -14.56 20.92
C GLU A 484 3.33 -14.69 19.87
N TYR A 485 3.35 -13.85 18.82
CA TYR A 485 2.30 -13.75 17.81
C TYR A 485 2.82 -14.07 16.40
N LEU A 486 3.13 -15.34 16.16
CA LEU A 486 3.69 -15.80 14.88
C LEU A 486 2.65 -16.36 13.90
N ASN A 487 1.37 -16.28 14.24
CA ASN A 487 0.28 -16.77 13.41
C ASN A 487 0.17 -15.97 12.10
N ARG A 488 -0.30 -16.65 11.04
CA ARG A 488 -0.58 -16.02 9.76
C ARG A 488 -2.07 -15.88 9.52
N LEU A 489 -2.43 -14.85 8.77
CA LEU A 489 -3.75 -14.71 8.21
C LEU A 489 -4.05 -15.84 7.22
N PRO A 490 -5.33 -16.15 6.94
CA PRO A 490 -5.71 -17.02 5.84
C PRO A 490 -5.15 -16.52 4.50
N ASP A 491 -4.95 -17.45 3.57
CA ASP A 491 -4.50 -17.13 2.22
C ASP A 491 -5.50 -16.22 1.49
N TYR A 492 -4.99 -15.21 0.82
CA TYR A 492 -5.78 -14.32 -0.02
C TYR A 492 -6.08 -14.98 -1.37
N LYS A 493 -7.35 -15.11 -1.71
CA LYS A 493 -7.82 -15.72 -2.97
C LYS A 493 -8.86 -14.82 -3.60
N ARG A 494 -8.67 -14.44 -4.87
CA ARG A 494 -9.63 -13.59 -5.56
C ARG A 494 -9.68 -13.94 -7.04
N ALA A 495 -10.90 -14.03 -7.55
CA ALA A 495 -11.17 -14.13 -8.98
C ALA A 495 -12.09 -12.99 -9.39
N ASP A 496 -11.67 -12.23 -10.40
CA ASP A 496 -12.46 -11.17 -11.01
C ASP A 496 -12.76 -11.57 -12.47
N ILE A 497 -13.94 -11.25 -12.93
CA ILE A 497 -14.33 -11.42 -14.32
C ILE A 497 -14.96 -10.14 -14.84
N GLY A 498 -14.68 -9.80 -16.07
CA GLY A 498 -15.32 -8.66 -16.73
C GLY A 498 -15.57 -8.92 -18.20
N ILE A 499 -16.58 -8.27 -18.70
CA ILE A 499 -16.91 -8.21 -20.13
C ILE A 499 -17.09 -6.75 -20.51
N SER A 500 -16.58 -6.34 -21.67
CA SER A 500 -16.78 -4.99 -22.20
C SER A 500 -17.11 -5.04 -23.68
N TYR A 501 -18.12 -4.30 -24.06
CA TYR A 501 -18.54 -4.16 -25.45
C TYR A 501 -18.19 -2.79 -25.99
N GLU A 502 -17.47 -2.78 -27.11
CA GLU A 502 -17.00 -1.57 -27.78
C GLU A 502 -17.88 -1.22 -28.98
N LEU A 503 -18.44 -0.02 -28.94
CA LEU A 503 -19.18 0.59 -30.04
C LEU A 503 -18.25 1.61 -30.73
N SER A 504 -17.87 1.35 -31.97
CA SER A 504 -17.10 2.30 -32.78
C SER A 504 -18.02 3.28 -33.51
N LYS A 505 -17.50 4.41 -33.96
CA LYS A 505 -18.20 5.44 -34.74
C LYS A 505 -18.85 4.91 -36.01
N SER A 506 -18.34 3.78 -36.53
CA SER A 506 -18.94 3.08 -37.71
C SER A 506 -20.22 2.31 -37.37
N SER A 507 -20.57 2.14 -36.10
CA SER A 507 -21.76 1.41 -35.69
C SER A 507 -23.04 2.20 -36.04
N LYS A 508 -24.05 1.50 -36.59
CA LYS A 508 -25.35 2.10 -36.87
C LYS A 508 -26.03 2.70 -35.63
N PHE A 509 -25.70 2.18 -34.43
CA PHE A 509 -26.26 2.63 -33.16
C PHE A 509 -25.76 4.04 -32.80
N ILE A 510 -24.47 4.32 -32.91
CA ILE A 510 -23.89 5.66 -32.66
C ILE A 510 -24.43 6.66 -33.70
N ASN A 511 -24.48 6.26 -34.96
CA ASN A 511 -24.92 7.15 -36.05
C ASN A 511 -26.41 7.53 -36.01
N ASN A 512 -27.25 6.72 -35.37
CA ASN A 512 -28.68 6.99 -35.26
C ASN A 512 -29.04 7.91 -34.07
N LEU A 513 -28.14 8.12 -33.11
CA LEU A 513 -28.37 8.94 -31.92
C LEU A 513 -27.55 10.23 -32.01
N ASN A 514 -28.22 11.35 -32.28
CA ASN A 514 -27.54 12.66 -32.44
C ASN A 514 -26.60 13.06 -31.31
N LEU A 515 -26.89 12.64 -30.08
CA LEU A 515 -26.05 12.88 -28.91
C LEU A 515 -24.73 12.08 -28.93
N LEU A 516 -24.70 10.93 -29.60
CA LEU A 516 -23.56 10.02 -29.60
C LEU A 516 -22.62 10.22 -30.80
N LYS A 517 -23.01 11.01 -31.79
CA LYS A 517 -22.22 11.25 -33.01
C LYS A 517 -20.87 11.95 -32.76
N ASN A 518 -20.74 12.65 -31.64
CA ASN A 518 -19.53 13.39 -31.28
C ASN A 518 -18.46 12.50 -30.63
N PHE A 519 -18.79 11.23 -30.34
CA PHE A 519 -17.86 10.30 -29.73
C PHE A 519 -17.24 9.40 -30.80
N ASP A 520 -15.93 9.21 -30.71
CA ASP A 520 -15.19 8.30 -31.61
C ASP A 520 -15.40 6.85 -31.18
N LYS A 521 -15.55 6.62 -29.89
CA LYS A 521 -15.73 5.31 -29.29
C LYS A 521 -16.55 5.38 -28.01
N ILE A 522 -17.42 4.42 -27.81
CA ILE A 522 -18.16 4.23 -26.56
C ILE A 522 -17.93 2.80 -26.11
N SER A 523 -17.52 2.57 -24.88
CA SER A 523 -17.46 1.23 -24.32
C SER A 523 -18.37 1.08 -23.09
N ILE A 524 -19.01 -0.08 -23.00
CA ILE A 524 -19.85 -0.48 -21.87
C ILE A 524 -19.25 -1.74 -21.30
N GLY A 525 -18.84 -1.69 -20.02
CA GLY A 525 -18.24 -2.81 -19.31
C GLY A 525 -19.04 -3.22 -18.08
N LEU A 526 -19.14 -4.52 -17.85
CA LEU A 526 -19.65 -5.10 -16.62
C LEU A 526 -18.54 -5.95 -16.01
N GLU A 527 -18.23 -5.69 -14.73
CA GLU A 527 -17.19 -6.38 -14.00
C GLU A 527 -17.73 -6.93 -12.68
N ILE A 528 -17.29 -8.11 -12.32
CA ILE A 528 -17.59 -8.75 -11.04
C ILE A 528 -16.26 -8.98 -10.33
N PHE A 529 -15.99 -8.19 -9.31
CA PHE A 529 -14.82 -8.37 -8.46
C PHE A 529 -15.14 -9.36 -7.34
N ASN A 530 -14.15 -10.21 -7.02
CA ASN A 530 -14.30 -11.29 -6.04
C ASN A 530 -15.52 -12.17 -6.33
N MET A 531 -15.59 -12.71 -7.55
CA MET A 531 -16.73 -13.46 -8.08
C MET A 531 -17.24 -14.57 -7.13
N PHE A 532 -16.33 -15.25 -6.43
CA PHE A 532 -16.67 -16.33 -5.49
C PHE A 532 -16.97 -15.85 -4.08
N ASN A 533 -17.02 -14.54 -3.85
CA ASN A 533 -17.24 -13.93 -2.54
C ASN A 533 -16.32 -14.50 -1.44
N MET A 534 -15.05 -14.74 -1.79
CA MET A 534 -14.06 -15.24 -0.84
C MET A 534 -13.83 -14.24 0.28
N GLN A 535 -13.87 -14.72 1.50
CA GLN A 535 -13.60 -13.91 2.69
C GLN A 535 -12.09 -13.72 2.84
N ASN A 536 -11.58 -12.62 2.31
CA ASN A 536 -10.16 -12.27 2.38
C ASN A 536 -9.92 -11.32 3.55
N SER A 537 -8.89 -11.61 4.33
CA SER A 537 -8.44 -10.77 5.42
C SER A 537 -7.04 -10.24 5.19
N ILE A 538 -6.81 -8.99 5.55
CA ILE A 538 -5.50 -8.36 5.53
C ILE A 538 -5.08 -7.86 6.92
N THR A 539 -6.00 -7.83 7.88
CA THR A 539 -5.77 -7.42 9.27
C THR A 539 -6.63 -8.24 10.23
N ASN A 540 -6.25 -8.22 11.51
CA ASN A 540 -7.01 -8.81 12.61
C ASN A 540 -7.50 -7.75 13.58
N THR A 541 -8.62 -8.04 14.24
CA THR A 541 -9.02 -7.42 15.50
C THR A 541 -8.67 -8.39 16.63
N TRP A 542 -8.03 -7.89 17.69
CA TRP A 542 -7.66 -8.70 18.83
C TRP A 542 -8.74 -8.61 19.91
N VAL A 543 -9.20 -9.75 20.39
CA VAL A 543 -10.18 -9.87 21.48
C VAL A 543 -9.58 -10.74 22.57
N ARG A 544 -9.75 -10.32 23.82
CA ARG A 544 -9.23 -11.03 24.97
C ARG A 544 -10.34 -11.80 25.68
N ASP A 545 -10.10 -13.09 25.92
CA ASP A 545 -10.91 -13.88 26.82
C ASP A 545 -10.60 -13.53 28.27
N VAL A 546 -11.64 -13.19 29.01
CA VAL A 546 -11.55 -12.77 30.41
C VAL A 546 -11.10 -13.92 31.33
N TYR A 547 -11.58 -15.13 31.06
CA TYR A 547 -11.30 -16.29 31.91
C TYR A 547 -9.93 -16.92 31.65
N SER A 548 -9.64 -17.23 30.38
CA SER A 548 -8.38 -17.88 30.02
C SER A 548 -7.23 -16.91 29.82
N LYS A 549 -7.47 -15.59 29.85
CA LYS A 549 -6.52 -14.51 29.51
C LYS A 549 -5.93 -14.64 28.09
N ARG A 550 -6.43 -15.55 27.29
CA ARG A 550 -5.96 -15.74 25.91
C ARG A 550 -6.46 -14.61 25.03
N GLN A 551 -5.65 -14.26 24.05
CA GLN A 551 -6.04 -13.32 23.02
C GLN A 551 -6.33 -14.07 21.73
N TYR A 552 -7.47 -13.74 21.13
CA TYR A 552 -7.92 -14.31 19.86
C TYR A 552 -7.82 -13.26 18.76
N SER A 553 -7.21 -13.63 17.64
CA SER A 553 -7.18 -12.80 16.45
C SER A 553 -8.41 -13.11 15.59
N ILE A 554 -9.20 -12.09 15.31
CA ILE A 554 -10.40 -12.21 14.49
C ILE A 554 -10.14 -11.51 13.17
N PRO A 555 -10.14 -12.24 12.04
CA PRO A 555 -9.87 -11.67 10.74
C PRO A 555 -10.90 -10.60 10.35
N ASN A 556 -10.43 -9.46 9.83
CA ASN A 556 -11.29 -8.43 9.25
C ASN A 556 -11.43 -8.66 7.75
N TYR A 557 -12.64 -8.95 7.29
CA TYR A 557 -12.92 -9.20 5.88
C TYR A 557 -13.29 -7.90 5.18
N LEU A 558 -12.46 -7.45 4.23
CA LEU A 558 -12.58 -6.14 3.59
C LEU A 558 -12.94 -6.17 2.10
N THR A 559 -12.99 -7.35 1.49
CA THR A 559 -13.18 -7.47 0.05
C THR A 559 -14.38 -8.34 -0.33
N PRO A 560 -15.62 -7.84 -0.19
CA PRO A 560 -16.81 -8.56 -0.63
C PRO A 560 -16.87 -8.63 -2.17
N ARG A 561 -17.83 -9.39 -2.71
CA ARG A 561 -18.16 -9.36 -4.12
C ARG A 561 -18.74 -8.00 -4.50
N ILE A 562 -18.24 -7.41 -5.57
CA ILE A 562 -18.64 -6.09 -6.08
C ILE A 562 -18.99 -6.21 -7.55
N PHE A 563 -20.16 -5.66 -7.93
CA PHE A 563 -20.56 -5.48 -9.30
C PHE A 563 -20.20 -4.04 -9.72
N ASN A 564 -19.52 -3.89 -10.85
CA ASN A 564 -19.11 -2.60 -11.39
C ASN A 564 -19.59 -2.46 -12.83
N LEU A 565 -20.22 -1.33 -13.14
CA LEU A 565 -20.63 -0.95 -14.48
C LEU A 565 -19.76 0.23 -14.93
N ASN A 566 -19.06 0.04 -16.05
CA ASN A 566 -18.23 1.07 -16.67
C ASN A 566 -18.88 1.59 -17.95
N LEU A 567 -18.86 2.90 -18.12
CA LEU A 567 -19.25 3.58 -19.35
C LEU A 567 -18.12 4.55 -19.71
N ASP A 568 -17.43 4.29 -20.83
CA ASP A 568 -16.34 5.14 -21.30
C ASP A 568 -16.74 5.80 -22.62
N PHE A 569 -16.43 7.07 -22.74
CA PHE A 569 -16.72 7.88 -23.91
C PHE A 569 -15.44 8.57 -24.38
N ASP A 570 -14.96 8.22 -25.58
CA ASP A 570 -13.83 8.86 -26.24
C ASP A 570 -14.35 9.84 -27.29
N PHE A 571 -13.81 11.08 -27.28
CA PHE A 571 -14.19 12.16 -28.18
C PHE A 571 -13.19 12.35 -29.30
#